data_599e55320e72e53559eec785d8c4ab71
#
_entry.id   599e55320e72e53559eec785d8c4ab71
#
_cell.length_a   1.000
_cell.length_b   1.000
_cell.length_c   1.000
_cell.angle_alpha   90.00
_cell.angle_beta   90.00
_cell.angle_gamma   90.00
#
_symmetry.space_group_name_H-M   'P 1'
#
loop_
_entity.id
_entity.type
_entity.pdbx_description
1 polymer ?
#
loop_
_entity_poly.entity_id
_entity_poly.type
_entity_poly.pdbx_seq_one_letter_code
_entity_poly.pdbx_strand_id
1 'polypeptide(L)'
;MDIELTKIKKVYFIGIGGIGISAVARMFLKEGKTVLGSDVSDGEVVHELREAGIVIQAGQGIDLVPKDVDLIVYTIAIENYDPAFFTALQQQPIPIRSYPQMLHLVTEGKYTIAVSGTHGKTTTTAMIGHILRKVNKDPTMIVGSLLVDEKSNFVAGNSQYFIVEACEYRRSFLNINPKILVITNIEADHLDYYKDLKDIKDAFHELVMKVPEDGFIICNTSDKVVAEVIMDAKAHIINYLDFYHARELRIPGMHNQVDAAAAIAASVQIGVDQTRADIHISTFPGTWRRFEYKGALASGTQVYDDYAHHPTEVVATLEGFREIYPYGKKKITVVFQPHLYSRTKQLLEDFAKAFGQADHVIVLPIYAAREVDDGTVSAALLAEKITHNHVDARAVDSFDDALNLLLAHPFGPDDVLVTMGAGEAYTIGEKLLKKY
;
A
#
# COMPACT_ATOMS: atom_id res chain seq x y z
N MET A 1 -0.68 23.72 20.31
CA MET A 1 0.68 23.71 20.91
C MET A 1 1.61 23.12 19.87
N ASP A 2 2.67 23.83 19.54
CA ASP A 2 3.73 23.31 18.69
C ASP A 2 4.46 22.19 19.46
N ILE A 3 4.61 21.04 18.81
CA ILE A 3 5.28 19.88 19.39
C ILE A 3 6.72 19.85 18.88
N GLU A 4 7.68 20.00 19.79
CA GLU A 4 9.08 19.77 19.47
C GLU A 4 9.41 18.28 19.65
N LEU A 5 9.54 17.54 18.57
CA LEU A 5 9.79 16.08 18.58
C LEU A 5 11.07 15.70 19.33
N THR A 6 12.05 16.61 19.43
CA THR A 6 13.30 16.42 20.20
C THR A 6 13.09 16.35 21.72
N LYS A 7 12.00 16.93 22.22
CA LYS A 7 11.66 16.91 23.65
C LYS A 7 10.83 15.69 24.05
N ILE A 8 10.22 15.00 23.07
CA ILE A 8 9.40 13.81 23.28
C ILE A 8 10.30 12.61 23.58
N LYS A 9 10.06 11.94 24.70
CA LYS A 9 10.80 10.75 25.14
C LYS A 9 9.94 9.49 25.17
N LYS A 10 8.65 9.63 25.49
CA LYS A 10 7.72 8.51 25.65
C LYS A 10 6.44 8.76 24.87
N VAL A 11 6.10 7.84 23.95
CA VAL A 11 4.97 7.99 23.03
C VAL A 11 4.06 6.76 23.10
N TYR A 12 2.76 7.01 23.10
CA TYR A 12 1.74 5.97 23.02
C TYR A 12 1.03 6.01 21.68
N PHE A 13 0.95 4.86 21.01
CA PHE A 13 0.31 4.70 19.72
C PHE A 13 -1.00 3.94 19.83
N ILE A 14 -2.09 4.49 19.30
CA ILE A 14 -3.41 3.87 19.23
C ILE A 14 -3.65 3.36 17.79
N GLY A 15 -3.93 2.06 17.64
CA GLY A 15 -3.99 1.40 16.34
C GLY A 15 -2.59 1.24 15.72
N ILE A 16 -1.62 0.86 16.56
CA ILE A 16 -0.18 0.81 16.22
C ILE A 16 0.13 -0.20 15.10
N GLY A 17 -0.71 -1.23 14.91
CA GLY A 17 -0.56 -2.24 13.86
C GLY A 17 -0.93 -1.75 12.46
N GLY A 18 -1.50 -0.55 12.31
CA GLY A 18 -1.74 0.03 10.99
C GLY A 18 -0.43 0.27 10.24
N ILE A 19 -0.41 -0.06 8.93
CA ILE A 19 0.85 -0.05 8.15
C ILE A 19 1.54 1.32 8.16
N GLY A 20 0.82 2.44 8.04
CA GLY A 20 1.42 3.76 8.05
C GLY A 20 1.89 4.19 9.44
N ILE A 21 1.04 4.05 10.47
CA ILE A 21 1.34 4.50 11.82
C ILE A 21 2.48 3.69 12.47
N SER A 22 2.61 2.40 12.14
CA SER A 22 3.71 1.53 12.61
C SER A 22 5.08 2.01 12.12
N ALA A 23 5.15 2.63 10.93
CA ALA A 23 6.40 3.21 10.43
C ALA A 23 6.90 4.36 11.32
N VAL A 24 6.00 5.22 11.79
CA VAL A 24 6.34 6.30 12.74
C VAL A 24 6.73 5.72 14.10
N ALA A 25 6.07 4.64 14.55
CA ALA A 25 6.43 3.95 15.78
C ALA A 25 7.87 3.36 15.69
N ARG A 26 8.21 2.70 14.57
CA ARG A 26 9.57 2.20 14.29
C ARG A 26 10.60 3.33 14.24
N MET A 27 10.25 4.47 13.61
CA MET A 27 11.09 5.66 13.57
C MET A 27 11.42 6.15 14.97
N PHE A 28 10.43 6.32 15.82
CA PHE A 28 10.62 6.80 17.20
C PHE A 28 11.41 5.81 18.06
N LEU A 29 11.17 4.52 17.90
CA LEU A 29 11.98 3.49 18.54
C LEU A 29 13.46 3.58 18.11
N LYS A 30 13.72 3.77 16.83
CA LYS A 30 15.08 3.93 16.28
C LYS A 30 15.77 5.20 16.79
N GLU A 31 15.01 6.26 17.06
CA GLU A 31 15.50 7.48 17.69
C GLU A 31 15.75 7.34 19.21
N GLY A 32 15.54 6.16 19.78
CA GLY A 32 15.75 5.86 21.20
C GLY A 32 14.63 6.32 22.11
N LYS A 33 13.43 6.64 21.57
CA LYS A 33 12.25 6.98 22.38
C LYS A 33 11.62 5.69 22.94
N THR A 34 10.96 5.80 24.08
CA THR A 34 10.10 4.73 24.60
C THR A 34 8.79 4.72 23.83
N VAL A 35 8.52 3.64 23.12
CA VAL A 35 7.31 3.45 22.29
C VAL A 35 6.43 2.41 22.96
N LEU A 36 5.17 2.76 23.17
CA LEU A 36 4.12 1.89 23.67
C LEU A 36 2.92 2.00 22.72
N GLY A 37 1.99 1.05 22.77
CA GLY A 37 0.77 1.18 22.00
C GLY A 37 -0.30 0.17 22.31
N SER A 38 -1.41 0.28 21.58
CA SER A 38 -2.51 -0.70 21.58
C SER A 38 -3.03 -0.93 20.17
N ASP A 39 -3.55 -2.12 19.94
CA ASP A 39 -4.25 -2.46 18.72
C ASP A 39 -5.35 -3.49 19.01
N VAL A 40 -6.45 -3.45 18.24
CA VAL A 40 -7.53 -4.45 18.30
C VAL A 40 -7.18 -5.71 17.51
N SER A 41 -6.22 -5.60 16.58
CA SER A 41 -5.71 -6.68 15.75
C SER A 41 -4.42 -7.25 16.33
N ASP A 42 -4.17 -8.54 16.11
CA ASP A 42 -2.92 -9.23 16.45
C ASP A 42 -2.22 -9.75 15.18
N GLY A 43 -2.18 -8.92 14.14
CA GLY A 43 -1.59 -9.25 12.85
C GLY A 43 -0.06 -9.18 12.81
N GLU A 44 0.51 -9.53 11.65
CA GLU A 44 1.96 -9.60 11.38
C GLU A 44 2.73 -8.35 11.86
N VAL A 45 2.22 -7.15 11.53
CA VAL A 45 2.87 -5.88 11.92
C VAL A 45 2.96 -5.74 13.44
N VAL A 46 1.92 -6.16 14.19
CA VAL A 46 1.92 -6.11 15.66
C VAL A 46 2.95 -7.09 16.23
N HIS A 47 3.06 -8.29 15.65
CA HIS A 47 4.08 -9.28 16.05
C HIS A 47 5.50 -8.73 15.82
N GLU A 48 5.78 -8.20 14.65
CA GLU A 48 7.09 -7.61 14.33
C GLU A 48 7.46 -6.43 15.26
N LEU A 49 6.48 -5.58 15.60
CA LEU A 49 6.70 -4.47 16.53
C LEU A 49 7.01 -4.97 17.95
N ARG A 50 6.37 -6.05 18.41
CA ARG A 50 6.69 -6.69 19.69
C ARG A 50 8.09 -7.31 19.68
N GLU A 51 8.47 -7.96 18.59
CA GLU A 51 9.83 -8.50 18.40
C GLU A 51 10.88 -7.38 18.40
N ALA A 52 10.54 -6.20 17.89
CA ALA A 52 11.39 -5.03 17.96
C ALA A 52 11.46 -4.40 19.37
N GLY A 53 10.72 -4.92 20.36
CA GLY A 53 10.75 -4.50 21.76
C GLY A 53 9.68 -3.46 22.13
N ILE A 54 8.68 -3.21 21.30
CA ILE A 54 7.56 -2.33 21.62
C ILE A 54 6.53 -3.09 22.46
N VAL A 55 6.11 -2.50 23.58
CA VAL A 55 5.04 -3.04 24.43
C VAL A 55 3.68 -2.67 23.82
N ILE A 56 2.92 -3.66 23.39
CA ILE A 56 1.62 -3.47 22.72
C ILE A 56 0.55 -4.23 23.49
N GLN A 57 -0.45 -3.49 23.97
CA GLN A 57 -1.64 -4.01 24.62
C GLN A 57 -2.69 -4.40 23.56
N ALA A 58 -3.41 -5.49 23.80
CA ALA A 58 -4.53 -5.88 22.96
C ALA A 58 -5.78 -5.05 23.31
N GLY A 59 -6.51 -4.61 22.28
CA GLY A 59 -7.74 -3.84 22.44
C GLY A 59 -7.56 -2.34 22.23
N GLN A 60 -8.63 -1.61 22.55
CA GLN A 60 -8.73 -0.16 22.42
C GLN A 60 -9.54 0.38 23.61
N GLY A 61 -9.03 1.44 24.25
CA GLY A 61 -9.68 2.08 25.38
C GLY A 61 -8.83 3.17 26.01
N ILE A 62 -9.47 4.14 26.64
CA ILE A 62 -8.77 5.26 27.30
C ILE A 62 -7.99 4.80 28.53
N ASP A 63 -8.43 3.74 29.18
CA ASP A 63 -7.79 3.09 30.32
C ASP A 63 -6.48 2.40 29.98
N LEU A 64 -6.26 2.08 28.68
CA LEU A 64 -4.99 1.55 28.19
C LEU A 64 -3.92 2.63 27.99
N VAL A 65 -4.31 3.92 27.95
CA VAL A 65 -3.38 5.04 27.71
C VAL A 65 -2.65 5.40 29.01
N PRO A 66 -1.31 5.24 29.09
CA PRO A 66 -0.55 5.61 30.27
C PRO A 66 -0.58 7.13 30.50
N LYS A 67 -0.63 7.55 31.75
CA LYS A 67 -0.70 8.97 32.12
C LYS A 67 0.66 9.71 32.01
N ASP A 68 1.73 8.97 31.89
CA ASP A 68 3.12 9.45 31.90
C ASP A 68 3.78 9.45 30.51
N VAL A 69 2.96 9.58 29.44
CA VAL A 69 3.46 9.74 28.07
C VAL A 69 3.48 11.22 27.66
N ASP A 70 4.43 11.58 26.80
CA ASP A 70 4.61 12.94 26.32
C ASP A 70 3.74 13.26 25.12
N LEU A 71 3.33 12.22 24.36
CA LEU A 71 2.56 12.34 23.13
C LEU A 71 1.71 11.08 22.91
N ILE A 72 0.50 11.28 22.43
CA ILE A 72 -0.37 10.20 21.92
C ILE A 72 -0.49 10.36 20.41
N VAL A 73 -0.23 9.28 19.67
CA VAL A 73 -0.42 9.21 18.22
C VAL A 73 -1.54 8.21 17.91
N TYR A 74 -2.48 8.58 17.06
CA TYR A 74 -3.63 7.73 16.79
C TYR A 74 -3.89 7.53 15.29
N THR A 75 -4.47 6.37 14.94
CA THR A 75 -4.99 6.12 13.59
C THR A 75 -6.28 6.89 13.35
N ILE A 76 -6.40 7.59 12.21
CA ILE A 76 -7.62 8.34 11.86
C ILE A 76 -8.88 7.47 11.78
N ALA A 77 -8.72 6.16 11.72
CA ALA A 77 -9.84 5.23 11.67
C ALA A 77 -10.77 5.38 12.88
N ILE A 78 -10.21 5.62 14.09
CA ILE A 78 -11.02 5.74 15.33
C ILE A 78 -12.01 6.90 15.31
N GLU A 79 -11.76 7.93 14.53
CA GLU A 79 -12.64 9.10 14.43
C GLU A 79 -14.06 8.72 13.96
N ASN A 80 -14.17 7.67 13.14
CA ASN A 80 -15.43 7.23 12.57
C ASN A 80 -16.01 5.99 13.26
N TYR A 81 -15.17 4.99 13.56
CA TYR A 81 -15.70 3.73 14.08
C TYR A 81 -15.85 3.72 15.61
N ASP A 82 -15.19 4.64 16.34
CA ASP A 82 -15.37 4.80 17.79
C ASP A 82 -15.34 6.28 18.21
N PRO A 83 -16.36 7.07 17.82
CA PRO A 83 -16.42 8.48 18.14
C PRO A 83 -16.44 8.78 19.65
N ALA A 84 -16.97 7.84 20.46
CA ALA A 84 -17.01 8.00 21.91
C ALA A 84 -15.58 7.93 22.50
N PHE A 85 -14.79 6.94 22.08
CA PHE A 85 -13.38 6.83 22.46
C PHE A 85 -12.58 8.04 21.94
N PHE A 86 -12.80 8.46 20.70
CA PHE A 86 -12.13 9.64 20.14
C PHE A 86 -12.43 10.91 20.94
N THR A 87 -13.68 11.10 21.34
CA THR A 87 -14.07 12.23 22.22
C THR A 87 -13.35 12.18 23.58
N ALA A 88 -13.29 11.01 24.20
CA ALA A 88 -12.57 10.81 25.46
C ALA A 88 -11.05 11.05 25.31
N LEU A 89 -10.50 10.65 24.17
CA LEU A 89 -9.09 10.88 23.82
C LEU A 89 -8.77 12.40 23.72
N GLN A 90 -9.65 13.18 23.07
CA GLN A 90 -9.49 14.63 22.94
C GLN A 90 -9.53 15.38 24.28
N GLN A 91 -10.11 14.79 25.31
CA GLN A 91 -10.17 15.37 26.67
C GLN A 91 -8.92 15.11 27.52
N GLN A 92 -7.96 14.34 27.00
CA GLN A 92 -6.72 14.07 27.73
C GLN A 92 -5.83 15.33 27.80
N PRO A 93 -5.13 15.55 28.91
CA PRO A 93 -4.21 16.67 29.05
C PRO A 93 -2.91 16.51 28.25
N ILE A 94 -2.70 15.33 27.67
CA ILE A 94 -1.52 14.96 26.89
C ILE A 94 -1.74 15.41 25.43
N PRO A 95 -0.72 15.97 24.76
CA PRO A 95 -0.81 16.29 23.34
C PRO A 95 -1.17 15.07 22.51
N ILE A 96 -2.14 15.21 21.59
CA ILE A 96 -2.55 14.16 20.66
C ILE A 96 -2.29 14.59 19.21
N ARG A 97 -1.89 13.65 18.37
CA ARG A 97 -1.74 13.86 16.92
C ARG A 97 -2.24 12.63 16.14
N SER A 98 -2.94 12.88 15.05
CA SER A 98 -3.24 11.83 14.11
C SER A 98 -1.98 11.40 13.34
N TYR A 99 -2.00 10.19 12.76
CA TYR A 99 -0.91 9.72 11.90
C TYR A 99 -0.58 10.71 10.76
N PRO A 100 -1.54 11.29 10.01
CA PRO A 100 -1.23 12.30 9.00
C PRO A 100 -0.56 13.56 9.58
N GLN A 101 -0.99 14.02 10.76
CA GLN A 101 -0.32 15.15 11.44
C GLN A 101 1.10 14.79 11.87
N MET A 102 1.36 13.51 12.21
CA MET A 102 2.72 13.06 12.49
C MET A 102 3.58 13.06 11.24
N LEU A 103 3.05 12.70 10.07
CA LEU A 103 3.79 12.80 8.81
C LEU A 103 4.25 14.23 8.54
N HIS A 104 3.41 15.24 8.82
CA HIS A 104 3.82 16.64 8.76
C HIS A 104 5.05 16.91 9.63
N LEU A 105 4.97 16.55 10.91
CA LEU A 105 6.03 16.84 11.89
C LEU A 105 7.36 16.14 11.57
N VAL A 106 7.31 14.87 11.11
CA VAL A 106 8.53 14.11 10.82
C VAL A 106 9.18 14.49 9.47
N THR A 107 8.41 15.11 8.57
CA THR A 107 8.90 15.60 7.27
C THR A 107 9.30 17.07 7.29
N GLU A 108 8.99 17.80 8.37
CA GLU A 108 9.32 19.22 8.50
C GLU A 108 10.84 19.45 8.41
N GLY A 109 11.24 20.43 7.59
CA GLY A 109 12.65 20.75 7.34
C GLY A 109 13.43 19.70 6.52
N LYS A 110 12.76 18.67 5.99
CA LYS A 110 13.37 17.65 5.13
C LYS A 110 13.15 17.97 3.65
N TYR A 111 14.05 17.45 2.80
CA TYR A 111 13.83 17.41 1.37
C TYR A 111 12.89 16.25 1.05
N THR A 112 11.58 16.53 1.10
CA THR A 112 10.55 15.49 1.05
C THR A 112 10.20 15.13 -0.39
N ILE A 113 10.27 13.83 -0.70
CA ILE A 113 9.79 13.20 -1.93
C ILE A 113 8.52 12.45 -1.55
N ALA A 114 7.37 12.98 -1.95
CA ALA A 114 6.07 12.36 -1.70
C ALA A 114 5.57 11.64 -2.94
N VAL A 115 5.12 10.40 -2.78
CA VAL A 115 4.53 9.62 -3.86
C VAL A 115 3.05 9.42 -3.58
N SER A 116 2.20 9.96 -4.45
CA SER A 116 0.75 9.87 -4.38
C SER A 116 0.16 9.34 -5.68
N GLY A 117 -1.13 9.06 -5.69
CA GLY A 117 -1.88 8.50 -6.81
C GLY A 117 -2.80 7.38 -6.35
N THR A 118 -3.67 6.91 -7.21
CA THR A 118 -4.61 5.83 -6.85
C THR A 118 -3.87 4.50 -6.74
N HIS A 119 -3.04 4.14 -7.72
CA HIS A 119 -2.29 2.89 -7.80
C HIS A 119 -0.79 3.15 -7.93
N GLY A 120 0.06 2.16 -7.62
CA GLY A 120 1.51 2.22 -7.80
C GLY A 120 2.28 3.01 -6.73
N LYS A 121 1.63 3.67 -5.77
CA LYS A 121 2.27 4.47 -4.71
C LYS A 121 3.39 3.72 -3.99
N THR A 122 3.05 2.57 -3.42
CA THR A 122 3.96 1.75 -2.61
C THR A 122 5.18 1.29 -3.41
N THR A 123 4.93 0.76 -4.61
CA THR A 123 5.99 0.28 -5.52
C THR A 123 6.92 1.42 -5.92
N THR A 124 6.36 2.55 -6.37
CA THR A 124 7.15 3.72 -6.78
C THR A 124 7.96 4.29 -5.60
N THR A 125 7.35 4.39 -4.39
CA THR A 125 8.04 4.85 -3.17
C THR A 125 9.23 3.96 -2.85
N ALA A 126 9.04 2.64 -2.89
CA ALA A 126 10.07 1.66 -2.62
C ALA A 126 11.16 1.67 -3.70
N MET A 127 10.81 1.83 -4.98
CA MET A 127 11.74 1.95 -6.10
C MET A 127 12.63 3.20 -5.98
N ILE A 128 12.07 4.37 -5.65
CA ILE A 128 12.85 5.59 -5.38
C ILE A 128 13.85 5.31 -4.27
N GLY A 129 13.38 4.75 -3.16
CA GLY A 129 14.24 4.42 -2.03
C GLY A 129 15.34 3.43 -2.37
N HIS A 130 15.03 2.41 -3.15
CA HIS A 130 16.01 1.44 -3.63
C HIS A 130 17.11 2.13 -4.46
N ILE A 131 16.75 2.95 -5.45
CA ILE A 131 17.71 3.71 -6.26
C ILE A 131 18.59 4.59 -5.36
N LEU A 132 17.98 5.41 -4.49
CA LEU A 132 18.72 6.37 -3.68
C LEU A 132 19.70 5.71 -2.70
N ARG A 133 19.31 4.58 -2.11
CA ARG A 133 20.20 3.80 -1.23
C ARG A 133 21.37 3.20 -2.01
N LYS A 134 21.12 2.65 -3.22
CA LYS A 134 22.17 2.06 -4.07
C LYS A 134 23.18 3.11 -4.58
N VAL A 135 22.77 4.37 -4.70
CA VAL A 135 23.69 5.47 -5.04
C VAL A 135 24.21 6.23 -3.80
N ASN A 136 24.06 5.68 -2.60
CA ASN A 136 24.53 6.21 -1.32
C ASN A 136 23.98 7.59 -0.95
N LYS A 137 22.71 7.87 -1.30
CA LYS A 137 21.99 9.09 -0.87
C LYS A 137 21.40 8.98 0.54
N ASP A 138 21.37 7.78 1.13
CA ASP A 138 20.97 7.46 2.51
C ASP A 138 19.66 8.15 2.97
N PRO A 139 18.51 7.94 2.26
CA PRO A 139 17.25 8.57 2.59
C PRO A 139 16.57 7.91 3.80
N THR A 140 15.80 8.70 4.57
CA THR A 140 14.75 8.15 5.44
C THR A 140 13.53 7.81 4.61
N MET A 141 12.85 6.69 4.91
CA MET A 141 11.70 6.23 4.13
C MET A 141 10.55 5.77 5.01
N ILE A 142 9.33 6.13 4.62
CA ILE A 142 8.06 5.55 5.12
C ILE A 142 7.28 5.04 3.90
N VAL A 143 7.01 3.73 3.89
CA VAL A 143 6.37 3.03 2.77
C VAL A 143 5.08 2.37 3.25
N GLY A 144 4.10 2.26 2.38
CA GLY A 144 2.79 1.64 2.66
C GLY A 144 2.80 0.11 2.67
N SER A 145 3.97 -0.53 2.66
CA SER A 145 4.16 -1.98 2.76
C SER A 145 5.52 -2.28 3.37
N LEU A 146 5.75 -3.55 3.73
CA LEU A 146 7.09 -3.98 4.16
C LEU A 146 8.03 -4.09 2.95
N LEU A 147 9.23 -3.58 3.09
CA LEU A 147 10.30 -3.79 2.12
C LEU A 147 10.88 -5.19 2.33
N VAL A 148 11.04 -5.97 1.26
CA VAL A 148 11.48 -7.36 1.33
C VAL A 148 12.83 -7.50 2.02
N ASP A 149 13.81 -6.65 1.67
CA ASP A 149 15.17 -6.69 2.22
C ASP A 149 15.23 -6.24 3.68
N GLU A 150 14.35 -5.34 4.10
CA GLU A 150 14.37 -4.69 5.43
C GLU A 150 13.39 -5.34 6.41
N LYS A 151 12.41 -6.09 5.92
CA LYS A 151 11.27 -6.58 6.69
C LYS A 151 10.63 -5.45 7.53
N SER A 152 10.56 -4.28 6.95
CA SER A 152 10.10 -3.06 7.62
C SER A 152 9.46 -2.10 6.61
N ASN A 153 8.48 -1.35 7.06
CA ASN A 153 7.88 -0.23 6.33
C ASN A 153 8.55 1.12 6.64
N PHE A 154 9.62 1.08 7.42
CA PHE A 154 10.45 2.23 7.78
C PHE A 154 11.92 1.93 7.58
N VAL A 155 12.64 2.85 6.95
CA VAL A 155 14.10 2.83 6.83
C VAL A 155 14.65 4.14 7.38
N ALA A 156 15.57 4.04 8.33
CA ALA A 156 16.28 5.20 8.85
C ALA A 156 17.43 5.58 7.93
N GLY A 157 17.50 6.84 7.54
CA GLY A 157 18.63 7.45 6.83
C GLY A 157 19.14 8.68 7.55
N ASN A 158 20.37 9.08 7.26
CA ASN A 158 21.03 10.22 7.89
C ASN A 158 21.08 11.47 6.99
N SER A 159 20.57 11.36 5.75
CA SER A 159 20.58 12.49 4.81
C SER A 159 19.37 13.41 5.01
N GLN A 160 19.36 14.51 4.25
CA GLN A 160 18.20 15.41 4.21
C GLN A 160 16.97 14.81 3.50
N TYR A 161 17.13 13.73 2.70
CA TYR A 161 16.07 13.17 1.89
C TYR A 161 15.11 12.34 2.72
N PHE A 162 13.82 12.64 2.56
CA PHE A 162 12.73 11.89 3.18
C PHE A 162 11.75 11.43 2.11
N ILE A 163 11.61 10.13 1.93
CA ILE A 163 10.69 9.53 0.95
C ILE A 163 9.46 9.04 1.70
N VAL A 164 8.28 9.46 1.26
CA VAL A 164 7.03 9.09 1.94
C VAL A 164 5.94 8.74 0.94
N GLU A 165 5.23 7.65 1.22
CA GLU A 165 3.98 7.36 0.55
C GLU A 165 2.88 8.29 1.07
N ALA A 166 2.26 9.04 0.17
CA ALA A 166 1.29 10.08 0.46
C ALA A 166 -0.12 9.61 0.07
N CYS A 167 -0.82 8.97 1.02
CA CYS A 167 -2.15 8.40 0.79
C CYS A 167 -3.19 9.51 0.66
N GLU A 168 -4.00 9.44 -0.40
CA GLU A 168 -5.10 10.37 -0.70
C GLU A 168 -6.31 10.18 0.22
N TYR A 169 -6.47 9.00 0.82
CA TYR A 169 -7.62 8.69 1.66
C TYR A 169 -7.80 9.72 2.77
N ARG A 170 -9.02 10.25 2.87
CA ARG A 170 -9.39 11.32 3.82
C ARG A 170 -8.47 12.55 3.74
N ARG A 171 -7.95 12.84 2.56
CA ARG A 171 -7.02 13.96 2.30
C ARG A 171 -5.78 13.95 3.20
N SER A 172 -5.36 12.77 3.69
CA SER A 172 -4.23 12.61 4.60
C SER A 172 -2.93 13.18 4.02
N PHE A 173 -2.74 13.07 2.72
CA PHE A 173 -1.58 13.58 1.99
C PHE A 173 -1.41 15.12 2.07
N LEU A 174 -2.49 15.87 2.38
CA LEU A 174 -2.41 17.32 2.54
C LEU A 174 -1.63 17.76 3.80
N ASN A 175 -1.29 16.84 4.68
CA ASN A 175 -0.39 17.10 5.80
C ASN A 175 1.09 17.15 5.39
N ILE A 176 1.43 16.77 4.15
CA ILE A 176 2.81 16.74 3.66
C ILE A 176 3.09 17.98 2.83
N ASN A 177 4.30 18.55 2.96
CA ASN A 177 4.81 19.63 2.12
C ASN A 177 5.94 19.08 1.25
N PRO A 178 5.63 18.55 0.05
CA PRO A 178 6.63 17.89 -0.78
C PRO A 178 7.52 18.91 -1.52
N LYS A 179 8.80 18.60 -1.64
CA LYS A 179 9.72 19.25 -2.58
C LYS A 179 9.65 18.59 -3.95
N ILE A 180 9.45 17.28 -3.97
CA ILE A 180 9.14 16.51 -5.17
C ILE A 180 7.82 15.77 -4.88
N LEU A 181 6.83 15.95 -5.76
CA LEU A 181 5.58 15.22 -5.76
C LEU A 181 5.54 14.29 -6.97
N VAL A 182 5.45 13.00 -6.73
CA VAL A 182 5.14 12.03 -7.79
C VAL A 182 3.66 11.72 -7.76
N ILE A 183 2.98 11.86 -8.90
CA ILE A 183 1.58 11.45 -9.09
C ILE A 183 1.59 10.31 -10.09
N THR A 184 1.33 9.09 -9.64
CA THR A 184 1.36 7.89 -10.47
C THR A 184 0.18 7.87 -11.45
N ASN A 185 -1.03 8.03 -10.95
CA ASN A 185 -2.31 8.11 -11.68
C ASN A 185 -3.40 8.66 -10.77
N ILE A 186 -4.55 9.05 -11.34
CA ILE A 186 -5.72 9.52 -10.58
C ILE A 186 -6.97 8.85 -11.14
N GLU A 187 -7.58 7.96 -10.36
CA GLU A 187 -8.82 7.25 -10.68
C GLU A 187 -9.85 7.41 -9.56
N ALA A 188 -11.08 6.96 -9.82
CA ALA A 188 -12.14 6.96 -8.82
C ALA A 188 -11.92 5.82 -7.82
N ASP A 189 -11.44 6.13 -6.64
CA ASP A 189 -11.34 5.23 -5.49
C ASP A 189 -11.77 5.95 -4.21
N HIS A 190 -11.90 5.21 -3.12
CA HIS A 190 -12.29 5.76 -1.81
C HIS A 190 -13.60 6.55 -1.85
N LEU A 191 -14.60 6.06 -2.63
CA LEU A 191 -15.91 6.68 -2.75
C LEU A 191 -16.78 6.54 -1.48
N ASP A 192 -16.27 5.87 -0.45
CA ASP A 192 -16.76 5.93 0.92
C ASP A 192 -16.46 7.29 1.60
N TYR A 193 -15.48 8.02 1.10
CA TYR A 193 -15.09 9.34 1.57
C TYR A 193 -15.30 10.45 0.53
N TYR A 194 -14.78 10.27 -0.69
CA TYR A 194 -14.93 11.22 -1.78
C TYR A 194 -16.29 11.08 -2.45
N LYS A 195 -16.89 12.22 -2.81
CA LYS A 195 -18.20 12.24 -3.48
C LYS A 195 -18.14 11.67 -4.90
N ASP A 196 -17.09 12.01 -5.62
CA ASP A 196 -16.88 11.68 -7.02
C ASP A 196 -15.42 11.95 -7.45
N LEU A 197 -15.10 11.65 -8.69
CA LEU A 197 -13.77 11.93 -9.27
C LEU A 197 -13.40 13.41 -9.23
N LYS A 198 -14.39 14.32 -9.27
CA LYS A 198 -14.13 15.76 -9.17
C LYS A 198 -13.58 16.12 -7.80
N ASP A 199 -14.17 15.59 -6.72
CA ASP A 199 -13.72 15.83 -5.35
C ASP A 199 -12.29 15.25 -5.11
N ILE A 200 -11.98 14.13 -5.77
CA ILE A 200 -10.61 13.57 -5.78
C ILE A 200 -9.64 14.52 -6.49
N LYS A 201 -9.99 15.00 -7.69
CA LYS A 201 -9.16 15.97 -8.43
C LYS A 201 -8.92 17.25 -7.64
N ASP A 202 -9.95 17.78 -6.99
CA ASP A 202 -9.84 18.98 -6.16
C ASP A 202 -8.83 18.75 -5.00
N ALA A 203 -8.84 17.57 -4.37
CA ALA A 203 -7.88 17.22 -3.33
C ALA A 203 -6.43 17.08 -3.86
N PHE A 204 -6.24 16.44 -5.02
CA PHE A 204 -4.93 16.35 -5.66
C PHE A 204 -4.39 17.72 -6.10
N HIS A 205 -5.28 18.57 -6.64
CA HIS A 205 -4.91 19.95 -6.98
C HIS A 205 -4.42 20.73 -5.75
N GLU A 206 -5.10 20.58 -4.61
CA GLU A 206 -4.67 21.18 -3.35
C GLU A 206 -3.26 20.70 -2.93
N LEU A 207 -2.95 19.42 -3.12
CA LEU A 207 -1.60 18.90 -2.88
C LEU A 207 -0.58 19.45 -3.87
N VAL A 208 -0.90 19.52 -5.15
CA VAL A 208 -0.06 20.11 -6.22
C VAL A 208 0.35 21.55 -5.86
N MET A 209 -0.60 22.35 -5.37
CA MET A 209 -0.35 23.74 -4.99
C MET A 209 0.56 23.89 -3.76
N LYS A 210 0.84 22.83 -3.02
CA LYS A 210 1.81 22.83 -1.91
C LYS A 210 3.26 22.64 -2.37
N VAL A 211 3.49 22.20 -3.61
CA VAL A 211 4.83 22.06 -4.16
C VAL A 211 5.41 23.45 -4.47
N PRO A 212 6.57 23.83 -3.93
CA PRO A 212 7.14 25.17 -4.15
C PRO A 212 7.60 25.37 -5.61
N GLU A 213 7.77 26.63 -6.05
CA GLU A 213 8.17 26.97 -7.43
C GLU A 213 9.48 26.30 -7.87
N ASP A 214 10.42 26.13 -6.96
CA ASP A 214 11.69 25.43 -7.17
C ASP A 214 11.60 23.91 -6.86
N GLY A 215 10.39 23.39 -6.78
CA GLY A 215 10.09 21.96 -6.62
C GLY A 215 9.75 21.29 -7.95
N PHE A 216 9.40 19.99 -7.88
CA PHE A 216 9.10 19.19 -9.06
C PHE A 216 7.81 18.41 -8.87
N ILE A 217 7.02 18.30 -9.95
CA ILE A 217 5.85 17.44 -10.06
C ILE A 217 6.16 16.41 -11.15
N ILE A 218 6.27 15.16 -10.76
CA ILE A 218 6.57 14.02 -11.64
C ILE A 218 5.25 13.30 -11.94
N CYS A 219 4.77 13.33 -13.18
CA CYS A 219 3.46 12.77 -13.51
C CYS A 219 3.36 12.39 -14.99
N ASN A 220 2.29 11.70 -15.37
CA ASN A 220 1.94 11.50 -16.78
C ASN A 220 1.15 12.72 -17.28
N THR A 221 1.81 13.61 -18.01
CA THR A 221 1.18 14.81 -18.55
C THR A 221 0.20 14.55 -19.69
N SER A 222 0.21 13.33 -20.27
CA SER A 222 -0.72 12.92 -21.33
C SER A 222 -2.05 12.40 -20.77
N ASP A 223 -2.11 12.08 -19.47
CA ASP A 223 -3.34 11.73 -18.78
C ASP A 223 -4.23 12.96 -18.59
N LYS A 224 -5.47 12.91 -19.05
CA LYS A 224 -6.38 14.06 -19.01
C LYS A 224 -6.74 14.50 -17.59
N VAL A 225 -6.90 13.53 -16.68
CA VAL A 225 -7.26 13.81 -15.28
C VAL A 225 -6.09 14.48 -14.58
N VAL A 226 -4.89 13.94 -14.76
CA VAL A 226 -3.65 14.50 -14.21
C VAL A 226 -3.37 15.88 -14.80
N ALA A 227 -3.54 16.07 -16.11
CA ALA A 227 -3.33 17.36 -16.78
C ALA A 227 -4.24 18.48 -16.22
N GLU A 228 -5.51 18.15 -15.89
CA GLU A 228 -6.41 19.10 -15.25
C GLU A 228 -5.93 19.48 -13.83
N VAL A 229 -5.42 18.51 -13.07
CA VAL A 229 -4.98 18.69 -11.68
C VAL A 229 -3.73 19.57 -11.58
N ILE A 230 -2.81 19.47 -12.55
CA ILE A 230 -1.53 20.20 -12.54
C ILE A 230 -1.56 21.55 -13.28
N MET A 231 -2.70 21.94 -13.84
CA MET A 231 -2.79 23.08 -14.79
C MET A 231 -2.24 24.39 -14.24
N ASP A 232 -2.46 24.68 -12.95
CA ASP A 232 -2.03 25.92 -12.29
C ASP A 232 -0.77 25.72 -11.43
N ALA A 233 -0.07 24.58 -11.58
CA ALA A 233 1.13 24.29 -10.81
C ALA A 233 2.24 25.30 -11.11
N LYS A 234 2.91 25.80 -10.06
CA LYS A 234 4.06 26.69 -10.20
C LYS A 234 5.39 25.95 -10.25
N ALA A 235 5.41 24.71 -9.77
CA ALA A 235 6.57 23.83 -9.75
C ALA A 235 6.94 23.35 -11.17
N HIS A 236 8.15 22.82 -11.32
CA HIS A 236 8.58 22.21 -12.57
C HIS A 236 7.85 20.91 -12.82
N ILE A 237 7.16 20.79 -13.95
CA ILE A 237 6.44 19.58 -14.35
C ILE A 237 7.35 18.70 -15.20
N ILE A 238 7.48 17.44 -14.82
CA ILE A 238 8.28 16.42 -15.50
C ILE A 238 7.37 15.28 -15.91
N ASN A 239 7.32 14.97 -17.21
CA ASN A 239 6.61 13.79 -17.68
C ASN A 239 7.47 12.54 -17.44
N TYR A 240 7.03 11.65 -16.57
CA TYR A 240 7.81 10.44 -16.30
C TYR A 240 7.84 9.47 -17.51
N LEU A 241 6.92 9.60 -18.47
CA LEU A 241 6.97 8.81 -19.69
C LEU A 241 8.18 9.13 -20.58
N ASP A 242 8.82 10.29 -20.41
CA ASP A 242 10.07 10.61 -21.10
C ASP A 242 11.25 9.74 -20.58
N PHE A 243 11.09 9.12 -19.43
CA PHE A 243 12.02 8.16 -18.81
C PHE A 243 11.61 6.71 -19.06
N TYR A 244 10.50 6.48 -19.77
CA TYR A 244 10.01 5.15 -20.04
C TYR A 244 10.79 4.49 -21.18
N HIS A 245 11.27 3.29 -20.92
CA HIS A 245 11.71 2.30 -21.92
C HIS A 245 11.56 0.90 -21.30
N ALA A 246 11.49 -0.14 -22.11
CA ALA A 246 11.41 -1.51 -21.63
C ALA A 246 12.69 -1.88 -20.85
N ARG A 247 12.53 -2.38 -19.64
CA ARG A 247 13.61 -2.79 -18.71
C ARG A 247 13.43 -4.24 -18.30
N GLU A 248 14.52 -4.91 -18.00
CA GLU A 248 14.46 -6.14 -17.24
C GLU A 248 14.25 -5.79 -15.75
N LEU A 249 13.04 -5.96 -15.26
CA LEU A 249 12.70 -5.83 -13.85
C LEU A 249 12.50 -7.21 -13.25
N ARG A 250 12.80 -7.35 -11.95
CA ARG A 250 12.51 -8.59 -11.22
C ARG A 250 11.01 -8.80 -10.99
N ILE A 251 10.26 -7.70 -10.93
CA ILE A 251 8.80 -7.70 -10.86
C ILE A 251 8.22 -7.38 -12.24
N PRO A 252 7.41 -8.27 -12.83
CA PRO A 252 6.87 -8.10 -14.17
C PRO A 252 5.69 -7.12 -14.22
N GLY A 253 5.22 -6.87 -15.42
CA GLY A 253 4.03 -6.07 -15.69
C GLY A 253 4.35 -4.65 -16.15
N MET A 254 3.58 -4.19 -17.12
CA MET A 254 3.70 -2.84 -17.70
C MET A 254 3.57 -1.76 -16.62
N HIS A 255 2.68 -1.94 -15.65
CA HIS A 255 2.52 -1.00 -14.54
C HIS A 255 3.81 -0.81 -13.74
N ASN A 256 4.59 -1.88 -13.49
CA ASN A 256 5.88 -1.79 -12.81
C ASN A 256 6.94 -1.09 -13.67
N GLN A 257 6.87 -1.20 -15.01
CA GLN A 257 7.73 -0.42 -15.92
C GLN A 257 7.44 1.09 -15.83
N VAL A 258 6.17 1.45 -15.70
CA VAL A 258 5.72 2.84 -15.52
C VAL A 258 6.13 3.38 -14.15
N ASP A 259 5.94 2.59 -13.09
CA ASP A 259 6.39 2.95 -11.74
C ASP A 259 7.92 3.15 -11.69
N ALA A 260 8.68 2.32 -12.40
CA ALA A 260 10.13 2.47 -12.53
C ALA A 260 10.52 3.76 -13.26
N ALA A 261 9.79 4.13 -14.32
CA ALA A 261 10.01 5.39 -15.03
C ALA A 261 9.78 6.60 -14.11
N ALA A 262 8.70 6.58 -13.32
CA ALA A 262 8.40 7.62 -12.34
C ALA A 262 9.48 7.71 -11.23
N ALA A 263 9.95 6.56 -10.75
CA ALA A 263 11.01 6.49 -9.74
C ALA A 263 12.35 7.04 -10.26
N ILE A 264 12.71 6.71 -11.50
CA ILE A 264 13.91 7.23 -12.15
C ILE A 264 13.77 8.74 -12.36
N ALA A 265 12.65 9.21 -12.91
CA ALA A 265 12.37 10.63 -13.12
C ALA A 265 12.58 11.43 -11.82
N ALA A 266 12.01 10.97 -10.70
CA ALA A 266 12.16 11.59 -9.39
C ALA A 266 13.62 11.57 -8.90
N SER A 267 14.34 10.47 -9.11
CA SER A 267 15.74 10.31 -8.69
C SER A 267 16.68 11.24 -9.47
N VAL A 268 16.43 11.46 -10.75
CA VAL A 268 17.22 12.38 -11.60
C VAL A 268 17.10 13.81 -11.10
N GLN A 269 15.94 14.26 -10.59
CA GLN A 269 15.75 15.63 -10.09
C GLN A 269 16.59 15.95 -8.85
N ILE A 270 17.13 14.95 -8.17
CA ILE A 270 18.06 15.13 -7.04
C ILE A 270 19.48 14.76 -7.39
N GLY A 271 19.82 14.76 -8.70
CA GLY A 271 21.17 14.59 -9.22
C GLY A 271 21.66 13.15 -9.27
N VAL A 272 20.77 12.17 -9.38
CA VAL A 272 21.14 10.80 -9.72
C VAL A 272 21.30 10.71 -11.24
N ASP A 273 22.42 10.14 -11.70
CA ASP A 273 22.61 9.84 -13.11
C ASP A 273 21.57 8.80 -13.59
N GLN A 274 20.91 9.06 -14.72
CA GLN A 274 19.84 8.22 -15.24
C GLN A 274 20.32 6.79 -15.51
N THR A 275 21.50 6.61 -16.10
CA THR A 275 22.04 5.28 -16.38
C THR A 275 22.26 4.47 -15.09
N ARG A 276 22.74 5.14 -14.04
CA ARG A 276 22.89 4.48 -12.72
C ARG A 276 21.55 4.14 -12.12
N ALA A 277 20.54 5.02 -12.25
CA ALA A 277 19.18 4.72 -11.80
C ALA A 277 18.61 3.50 -12.54
N ASP A 278 18.77 3.42 -13.86
CA ASP A 278 18.36 2.28 -14.71
C ASP A 278 19.05 0.97 -14.29
N ILE A 279 20.35 0.99 -14.00
CA ILE A 279 21.08 -0.18 -13.53
C ILE A 279 20.55 -0.65 -12.17
N HIS A 280 20.29 0.27 -11.25
CA HIS A 280 19.87 -0.11 -9.90
C HIS A 280 18.41 -0.56 -9.85
N ILE A 281 17.51 0.04 -10.65
CA ILE A 281 16.10 -0.37 -10.64
C ILE A 281 15.89 -1.80 -11.11
N SER A 282 16.72 -2.32 -12.01
CA SER A 282 16.66 -3.72 -12.47
C SER A 282 16.90 -4.74 -11.34
N THR A 283 17.53 -4.31 -10.25
CA THR A 283 17.80 -5.14 -9.06
C THR A 283 16.76 -5.00 -7.97
N PHE A 284 15.72 -4.19 -8.16
CA PHE A 284 14.66 -3.98 -7.18
C PHE A 284 13.93 -5.29 -6.84
N PRO A 285 13.92 -5.73 -5.58
CA PRO A 285 13.42 -7.05 -5.20
C PRO A 285 11.87 -7.12 -5.10
N GLY A 286 11.17 -5.99 -5.21
CA GLY A 286 9.75 -5.87 -4.92
C GLY A 286 9.46 -5.43 -3.48
N THR A 287 8.17 -5.41 -3.13
CA THR A 287 7.65 -5.13 -1.78
C THR A 287 6.74 -6.27 -1.34
N TRP A 288 6.54 -6.42 -0.05
CA TRP A 288 5.64 -7.41 0.52
C TRP A 288 4.25 -7.28 -0.11
N ARG A 289 3.73 -8.43 -0.54
CA ARG A 289 2.42 -8.54 -1.18
C ARG A 289 2.26 -7.72 -2.48
N ARG A 290 3.34 -7.50 -3.26
CA ARG A 290 3.28 -6.90 -4.59
C ARG A 290 4.02 -7.80 -5.56
N PHE A 291 3.28 -8.64 -6.26
CA PHE A 291 3.79 -9.71 -7.14
C PHE A 291 4.84 -10.58 -6.41
N GLU A 292 4.60 -10.86 -5.13
CA GLU A 292 5.57 -11.51 -4.24
C GLU A 292 5.62 -13.02 -4.50
N TYR A 293 6.79 -13.52 -4.87
CA TYR A 293 7.02 -14.96 -4.94
C TYR A 293 7.20 -15.52 -3.52
N LYS A 294 6.30 -16.41 -3.10
CA LYS A 294 6.29 -17.01 -1.76
C LYS A 294 7.04 -18.36 -1.71
N GLY A 295 7.23 -19.03 -2.85
CA GLY A 295 7.87 -20.34 -2.93
C GLY A 295 7.18 -21.29 -3.91
N ALA A 296 7.58 -22.55 -3.88
CA ALA A 296 6.97 -23.60 -4.68
C ALA A 296 6.51 -24.76 -3.79
N LEU A 297 5.36 -25.33 -4.12
CA LEU A 297 4.88 -26.59 -3.53
C LEU A 297 5.79 -27.77 -3.98
N ALA A 298 5.77 -28.87 -3.27
CA ALA A 298 6.51 -30.07 -3.67
C ALA A 298 6.08 -30.61 -5.04
N SER A 299 4.86 -30.27 -5.48
CA SER A 299 4.38 -30.55 -6.83
C SER A 299 5.05 -29.72 -7.95
N GLY A 300 5.84 -28.69 -7.60
CA GLY A 300 6.43 -27.73 -8.52
C GLY A 300 5.55 -26.51 -8.85
N THR A 301 4.33 -26.43 -8.28
CA THR A 301 3.43 -25.27 -8.41
C THR A 301 4.04 -24.05 -7.76
N GLN A 302 4.12 -22.97 -8.48
CA GLN A 302 4.64 -21.70 -7.95
C GLN A 302 3.55 -20.92 -7.23
N VAL A 303 3.86 -20.40 -6.05
CA VAL A 303 2.93 -19.68 -5.19
C VAL A 303 3.36 -18.22 -5.11
N TYR A 304 2.42 -17.33 -5.40
CA TYR A 304 2.61 -15.88 -5.32
C TYR A 304 1.53 -15.25 -4.43
N ASP A 305 1.81 -14.05 -3.95
CA ASP A 305 0.82 -13.19 -3.29
C ASP A 305 0.85 -11.77 -3.87
N ASP A 306 -0.34 -11.18 -4.02
CA ASP A 306 -0.49 -9.80 -4.46
C ASP A 306 -1.59 -9.07 -3.69
N TYR A 307 -1.35 -7.82 -3.38
CA TYR A 307 -2.29 -6.98 -2.62
C TYR A 307 -3.44 -6.43 -3.48
N ALA A 308 -3.47 -6.70 -4.79
CA ALA A 308 -4.47 -6.19 -5.73
C ALA A 308 -5.90 -6.41 -5.20
N HIS A 309 -6.63 -5.32 -5.05
CA HIS A 309 -7.99 -5.30 -4.48
C HIS A 309 -8.91 -4.29 -5.19
N HIS A 310 -8.45 -3.72 -6.28
CA HIS A 310 -9.22 -2.92 -7.24
C HIS A 310 -9.20 -3.62 -8.61
N PRO A 311 -10.27 -3.53 -9.44
CA PRO A 311 -10.29 -4.20 -10.76
C PRO A 311 -9.09 -3.88 -11.63
N THR A 312 -8.67 -2.61 -11.70
CA THR A 312 -7.48 -2.17 -12.46
C THR A 312 -6.21 -2.88 -11.98
N GLU A 313 -6.04 -3.05 -10.65
CA GLU A 313 -4.88 -3.76 -10.08
C GLU A 313 -4.92 -5.25 -10.41
N VAL A 314 -6.10 -5.89 -10.31
CA VAL A 314 -6.29 -7.31 -10.66
C VAL A 314 -5.90 -7.56 -12.12
N VAL A 315 -6.40 -6.73 -13.04
CA VAL A 315 -6.03 -6.81 -14.47
C VAL A 315 -4.53 -6.69 -14.64
N ALA A 316 -3.92 -5.65 -14.09
CA ALA A 316 -2.48 -5.37 -14.24
C ALA A 316 -1.60 -6.51 -13.69
N THR A 317 -1.97 -7.06 -12.53
CA THR A 317 -1.26 -8.19 -11.92
C THR A 317 -1.38 -9.44 -12.79
N LEU A 318 -2.58 -9.78 -13.28
CA LEU A 318 -2.80 -10.96 -14.09
C LEU A 318 -2.14 -10.85 -15.49
N GLU A 319 -2.11 -9.66 -16.08
CA GLU A 319 -1.35 -9.39 -17.30
C GLU A 319 0.15 -9.62 -17.06
N GLY A 320 0.70 -9.14 -15.93
CA GLY A 320 2.08 -9.42 -15.53
C GLY A 320 2.36 -10.92 -15.37
N PHE A 321 1.42 -11.70 -14.85
CA PHE A 321 1.55 -13.16 -14.82
C PHE A 321 1.55 -13.77 -16.22
N ARG A 322 0.77 -13.25 -17.17
CA ARG A 322 0.77 -13.74 -18.56
C ARG A 322 2.02 -13.34 -19.35
N GLU A 323 2.70 -12.26 -18.99
CA GLU A 323 4.03 -11.95 -19.54
C GLU A 323 5.06 -13.06 -19.21
N ILE A 324 5.04 -13.59 -17.96
CA ILE A 324 5.93 -14.67 -17.52
C ILE A 324 5.42 -16.04 -17.97
N TYR A 325 4.11 -16.26 -17.88
CA TYR A 325 3.43 -17.54 -18.11
C TYR A 325 2.38 -17.39 -19.21
N PRO A 326 2.79 -17.35 -20.50
CA PRO A 326 1.87 -17.23 -21.61
C PRO A 326 0.82 -18.34 -21.62
N TYR A 327 -0.33 -18.07 -22.22
CA TYR A 327 -1.40 -19.05 -22.36
C TYR A 327 -0.89 -20.41 -22.91
N GLY A 328 -1.40 -21.50 -22.34
CA GLY A 328 -1.00 -22.87 -22.68
C GLY A 328 0.36 -23.31 -22.10
N LYS A 329 1.07 -22.43 -21.38
CA LYS A 329 2.31 -22.80 -20.69
C LYS A 329 2.04 -23.16 -19.24
N LYS A 330 1.30 -22.31 -18.51
CA LYS A 330 0.86 -22.60 -17.14
C LYS A 330 -0.58 -22.15 -16.92
N LYS A 331 -1.27 -22.86 -16.01
CA LYS A 331 -2.59 -22.48 -15.52
C LYS A 331 -2.46 -21.58 -14.31
N ILE A 332 -3.21 -20.49 -14.31
CA ILE A 332 -3.21 -19.50 -13.22
C ILE A 332 -4.49 -19.68 -12.42
N THR A 333 -4.35 -20.14 -11.19
CA THR A 333 -5.42 -20.20 -10.19
C THR A 333 -5.30 -19.03 -9.23
N VAL A 334 -6.34 -18.21 -9.13
CA VAL A 334 -6.42 -17.06 -8.24
C VAL A 334 -7.29 -17.37 -7.05
N VAL A 335 -6.81 -17.11 -5.84
CA VAL A 335 -7.62 -17.09 -4.61
C VAL A 335 -7.81 -15.62 -4.22
N PHE A 336 -8.97 -15.07 -4.53
CA PHE A 336 -9.25 -13.65 -4.40
C PHE A 336 -10.12 -13.36 -3.17
N GLN A 337 -9.69 -12.41 -2.34
CA GLN A 337 -10.50 -11.87 -1.25
C GLN A 337 -10.98 -10.46 -1.60
N PRO A 338 -12.27 -10.26 -1.92
CA PRO A 338 -12.81 -8.91 -2.11
C PRO A 338 -12.70 -8.11 -0.81
N HIS A 339 -12.43 -6.81 -0.93
CA HIS A 339 -12.27 -5.91 0.21
C HIS A 339 -13.34 -4.82 0.20
N LEU A 340 -14.15 -4.74 1.26
CA LEU A 340 -15.31 -3.89 1.49
C LEU A 340 -16.54 -4.31 0.66
N TYR A 341 -17.69 -4.34 1.32
CA TYR A 341 -18.97 -4.56 0.63
C TYR A 341 -19.30 -3.43 -0.35
N SER A 342 -19.10 -2.18 0.06
CA SER A 342 -19.34 -0.99 -0.75
C SER A 342 -18.53 -1.00 -2.05
N ARG A 343 -17.21 -1.26 -1.97
CA ARG A 343 -16.34 -1.33 -3.16
C ARG A 343 -16.72 -2.49 -4.06
N THR A 344 -16.95 -3.68 -3.49
CA THR A 344 -17.34 -4.86 -4.28
C THR A 344 -18.65 -4.64 -5.01
N LYS A 345 -19.63 -3.99 -4.36
CA LYS A 345 -20.91 -3.63 -4.97
C LYS A 345 -20.78 -2.60 -6.08
N GLN A 346 -20.05 -1.51 -5.83
CA GLN A 346 -19.89 -0.40 -6.79
C GLN A 346 -19.12 -0.84 -8.03
N LEU A 347 -18.13 -1.72 -7.90
CA LEU A 347 -17.25 -2.16 -8.97
C LEU A 347 -17.54 -3.60 -9.41
N LEU A 348 -18.73 -4.14 -9.12
CA LEU A 348 -19.08 -5.54 -9.35
C LEU A 348 -18.87 -5.98 -10.80
N GLU A 349 -19.32 -5.19 -11.78
CA GLU A 349 -19.18 -5.49 -13.19
C GLU A 349 -17.74 -5.36 -13.71
N ASP A 350 -16.97 -4.45 -13.10
CA ASP A 350 -15.56 -4.29 -13.44
C ASP A 350 -14.73 -5.44 -12.84
N PHE A 351 -15.01 -5.85 -11.60
CA PHE A 351 -14.41 -7.07 -11.03
C PHE A 351 -14.75 -8.31 -11.83
N ALA A 352 -16.00 -8.45 -12.28
CA ALA A 352 -16.41 -9.61 -13.10
C ALA A 352 -15.56 -9.78 -14.36
N LYS A 353 -15.06 -8.69 -14.94
CA LYS A 353 -14.24 -8.68 -16.15
C LYS A 353 -12.73 -8.77 -15.86
N ALA A 354 -12.32 -8.39 -14.63
CA ALA A 354 -10.91 -8.23 -14.30
C ALA A 354 -10.11 -9.54 -14.30
N PHE A 355 -10.77 -10.69 -14.16
CA PHE A 355 -10.13 -12.00 -14.08
C PHE A 355 -9.92 -12.70 -15.42
N GLY A 356 -10.14 -12.03 -16.55
CA GLY A 356 -10.05 -12.64 -17.91
C GLY A 356 -8.71 -13.31 -18.24
N GLN A 357 -7.66 -13.02 -17.51
CA GLN A 357 -6.33 -13.63 -17.65
C GLN A 357 -6.10 -14.84 -16.70
N ALA A 358 -7.02 -15.13 -15.78
CA ALA A 358 -6.98 -16.32 -14.93
C ALA A 358 -7.62 -17.52 -15.62
N ASP A 359 -7.20 -18.74 -15.23
CA ASP A 359 -7.86 -19.99 -15.67
C ASP A 359 -8.94 -20.40 -14.65
N HIS A 360 -8.65 -20.20 -13.33
CA HIS A 360 -9.55 -20.51 -12.23
C HIS A 360 -9.54 -19.42 -11.18
N VAL A 361 -10.71 -19.12 -10.60
CA VAL A 361 -10.85 -18.12 -9.51
C VAL A 361 -11.63 -18.72 -8.34
N ILE A 362 -11.04 -18.69 -7.17
CA ILE A 362 -11.71 -19.00 -5.90
C ILE A 362 -11.96 -17.68 -5.18
N VAL A 363 -13.23 -17.35 -4.97
CA VAL A 363 -13.64 -16.10 -4.31
C VAL A 363 -13.90 -16.40 -2.84
N LEU A 364 -13.09 -15.80 -1.97
CA LEU A 364 -13.23 -15.86 -0.51
C LEU A 364 -14.36 -14.95 -0.02
N PRO A 365 -14.85 -15.14 1.23
CA PRO A 365 -15.75 -14.18 1.86
C PRO A 365 -15.21 -12.76 1.81
N ILE A 366 -16.09 -11.79 1.56
CA ILE A 366 -15.73 -10.38 1.50
C ILE A 366 -15.11 -9.95 2.85
N TYR A 367 -13.95 -9.33 2.80
CA TYR A 367 -13.36 -8.71 3.99
C TYR A 367 -14.08 -7.40 4.30
N ALA A 368 -14.91 -7.45 5.33
CA ALA A 368 -15.78 -6.32 5.71
C ALA A 368 -14.99 -5.09 6.23
N ALA A 369 -13.77 -5.31 6.75
CA ALA A 369 -13.03 -4.32 7.53
C ALA A 369 -13.92 -3.73 8.65
N ARG A 370 -14.58 -2.62 8.37
CA ARG A 370 -15.46 -1.91 9.32
C ARG A 370 -16.90 -1.72 8.81
N GLU A 371 -17.21 -2.32 7.67
CA GLU A 371 -18.57 -2.24 7.10
C GLU A 371 -19.46 -3.35 7.66
N VAL A 372 -20.76 -3.08 7.65
CA VAL A 372 -21.79 -4.07 7.96
C VAL A 372 -22.32 -4.63 6.65
N ASP A 373 -22.48 -5.94 6.58
CA ASP A 373 -23.09 -6.61 5.44
C ASP A 373 -24.58 -6.19 5.32
N ASP A 374 -24.94 -5.55 4.21
CA ASP A 374 -26.31 -5.17 3.89
C ASP A 374 -27.03 -6.22 3.03
N GLY A 375 -26.39 -7.35 2.75
CA GLY A 375 -26.93 -8.46 1.96
C GLY A 375 -27.07 -8.17 0.46
N THR A 376 -26.57 -7.03 -0.04
CA THR A 376 -26.75 -6.62 -1.45
C THR A 376 -25.67 -7.14 -2.39
N VAL A 377 -24.53 -7.58 -1.85
CA VAL A 377 -23.42 -8.18 -2.60
C VAL A 377 -22.81 -9.32 -1.82
N SER A 378 -22.33 -10.35 -2.51
CA SER A 378 -21.70 -11.52 -1.87
C SER A 378 -20.57 -12.06 -2.74
N ALA A 379 -19.71 -12.89 -2.14
CA ALA A 379 -18.70 -13.65 -2.87
C ALA A 379 -19.32 -14.56 -3.94
N ALA A 380 -20.47 -15.16 -3.64
CA ALA A 380 -21.21 -16.01 -4.57
C ALA A 380 -21.69 -15.23 -5.80
N LEU A 381 -22.25 -14.03 -5.60
CA LEU A 381 -22.68 -13.17 -6.69
C LEU A 381 -21.50 -12.74 -7.58
N LEU A 382 -20.38 -12.40 -6.96
CA LEU A 382 -19.17 -12.05 -7.72
C LEU A 382 -18.65 -13.24 -8.53
N ALA A 383 -18.57 -14.43 -7.94
CA ALA A 383 -18.13 -15.63 -8.64
C ALA A 383 -19.05 -15.99 -9.83
N GLU A 384 -20.38 -15.87 -9.65
CA GLU A 384 -21.36 -16.02 -10.72
C GLU A 384 -21.10 -15.04 -11.88
N LYS A 385 -20.86 -13.79 -11.57
CA LYS A 385 -20.56 -12.73 -12.56
C LYS A 385 -19.23 -12.98 -13.30
N ILE A 386 -18.20 -13.45 -12.60
CA ILE A 386 -16.92 -13.84 -13.22
C ILE A 386 -17.15 -15.00 -14.18
N THR A 387 -17.93 -16.01 -13.79
CA THR A 387 -18.26 -17.17 -14.65
C THR A 387 -19.01 -16.75 -15.91
N HIS A 388 -19.90 -15.76 -15.83
CA HIS A 388 -20.55 -15.19 -17.02
C HIS A 388 -19.57 -14.53 -18.01
N ASN A 389 -18.40 -14.14 -17.55
CA ASN A 389 -17.28 -13.64 -18.39
C ASN A 389 -16.30 -14.75 -18.80
N HIS A 390 -16.76 -16.01 -18.83
CA HIS A 390 -16.03 -17.18 -19.34
C HIS A 390 -14.79 -17.61 -18.55
N VAL A 391 -14.68 -17.21 -17.29
CA VAL A 391 -13.65 -17.68 -16.34
C VAL A 391 -14.28 -18.67 -15.38
N ASP A 392 -13.65 -19.81 -15.13
CA ASP A 392 -14.12 -20.78 -14.14
C ASP A 392 -13.95 -20.20 -12.72
N ALA A 393 -15.06 -19.76 -12.11
CA ALA A 393 -15.04 -19.11 -10.81
C ALA A 393 -15.97 -19.79 -9.80
N ARG A 394 -15.52 -19.87 -8.54
CA ARG A 394 -16.26 -20.48 -7.45
C ARG A 394 -16.10 -19.65 -6.17
N ALA A 395 -17.18 -19.38 -5.49
CA ALA A 395 -17.15 -18.86 -4.13
C ALA A 395 -17.03 -20.00 -3.11
N VAL A 396 -16.43 -19.68 -1.97
CA VAL A 396 -16.32 -20.56 -0.79
C VAL A 396 -16.80 -19.82 0.47
N ASP A 397 -17.26 -20.55 1.48
CA ASP A 397 -17.82 -19.96 2.69
C ASP A 397 -16.78 -19.64 3.76
N SER A 398 -15.58 -20.23 3.65
CA SER A 398 -14.49 -20.01 4.60
C SER A 398 -13.10 -20.16 3.96
N PHE A 399 -12.09 -19.70 4.68
CA PHE A 399 -10.67 -19.94 4.32
C PHE A 399 -10.31 -21.42 4.37
N ASP A 400 -10.91 -22.17 5.28
CA ASP A 400 -10.66 -23.61 5.40
C ASP A 400 -11.29 -24.38 4.22
N ASP A 401 -12.44 -23.93 3.70
CA ASP A 401 -13.02 -24.51 2.49
C ASP A 401 -12.14 -24.25 1.27
N ALA A 402 -11.60 -23.02 1.14
CA ALA A 402 -10.63 -22.72 0.10
C ALA A 402 -9.39 -23.62 0.20
N LEU A 403 -8.84 -23.76 1.41
CA LEU A 403 -7.66 -24.60 1.64
C LEU A 403 -7.95 -26.08 1.31
N ASN A 404 -9.09 -26.60 1.73
CA ASN A 404 -9.50 -27.98 1.44
C ASN A 404 -9.69 -28.21 -0.07
N LEU A 405 -10.27 -27.25 -0.78
CA LEU A 405 -10.44 -27.30 -2.21
C LEU A 405 -9.08 -27.34 -2.93
N LEU A 406 -8.13 -26.50 -2.51
CA LEU A 406 -6.78 -26.44 -3.06
C LEU A 406 -5.96 -27.71 -2.74
N LEU A 407 -6.11 -28.27 -1.55
CA LEU A 407 -5.46 -29.53 -1.16
C LEU A 407 -5.98 -30.74 -1.97
N ALA A 408 -7.25 -30.70 -2.38
CA ALA A 408 -7.85 -31.73 -3.24
C ALA A 408 -7.51 -31.55 -4.73
N HIS A 409 -7.01 -30.38 -5.13
CA HIS A 409 -6.63 -30.11 -6.52
C HIS A 409 -5.29 -30.77 -6.88
N PRO A 410 -5.19 -31.48 -8.01
CA PRO A 410 -3.96 -32.14 -8.43
C PRO A 410 -2.95 -31.12 -9.04
N PHE A 411 -2.40 -30.26 -8.20
CA PHE A 411 -1.41 -29.27 -8.61
C PHE A 411 -0.13 -29.92 -9.15
N GLY A 412 0.46 -29.30 -10.18
CA GLY A 412 1.68 -29.73 -10.84
C GLY A 412 2.61 -28.56 -11.20
N PRO A 413 3.73 -28.86 -11.89
CA PRO A 413 4.71 -27.85 -12.26
C PRO A 413 4.18 -26.83 -13.29
N ASP A 414 3.06 -27.15 -13.96
CA ASP A 414 2.42 -26.27 -14.93
C ASP A 414 1.33 -25.39 -14.31
N ASP A 415 1.24 -25.37 -12.97
CA ASP A 415 0.30 -24.52 -12.24
C ASP A 415 1.01 -23.36 -11.55
N VAL A 416 0.30 -22.25 -11.45
CA VAL A 416 0.63 -21.07 -10.66
C VAL A 416 -0.55 -20.77 -9.74
N LEU A 417 -0.30 -20.64 -8.46
CA LEU A 417 -1.28 -20.20 -7.46
C LEU A 417 -0.99 -18.78 -7.05
N VAL A 418 -1.99 -17.91 -7.16
CA VAL A 418 -1.88 -16.51 -6.75
C VAL A 418 -2.92 -16.24 -5.67
N THR A 419 -2.49 -15.91 -4.46
CA THR A 419 -3.37 -15.31 -3.45
C THR A 419 -3.45 -13.80 -3.68
N MET A 420 -4.67 -13.22 -3.65
CA MET A 420 -4.88 -11.85 -4.06
C MET A 420 -5.92 -11.13 -3.19
N GLY A 421 -5.65 -9.88 -2.84
CA GLY A 421 -6.56 -9.03 -2.09
C GLY A 421 -5.93 -8.32 -0.89
N ALA A 422 -6.57 -7.25 -0.39
CA ALA A 422 -6.07 -6.45 0.73
C ALA A 422 -6.27 -7.11 2.12
N GLY A 423 -7.02 -8.22 2.18
CA GLY A 423 -7.27 -8.97 3.42
C GLY A 423 -6.22 -10.06 3.68
N GLU A 424 -6.67 -11.19 4.22
CA GLU A 424 -5.81 -12.28 4.72
C GLU A 424 -5.63 -13.44 3.74
N ALA A 425 -6.01 -13.30 2.46
CA ALA A 425 -5.90 -14.35 1.44
C ALA A 425 -4.48 -14.96 1.38
N TYR A 426 -3.42 -14.16 1.62
CA TYR A 426 -2.02 -14.60 1.63
C TYR A 426 -1.78 -15.78 2.57
N THR A 427 -2.52 -15.87 3.68
CA THR A 427 -2.37 -16.95 4.67
C THR A 427 -2.68 -18.34 4.09
N ILE A 428 -3.50 -18.42 3.04
CA ILE A 428 -3.81 -19.68 2.35
C ILE A 428 -2.56 -20.20 1.62
N GLY A 429 -1.87 -19.34 0.88
CA GLY A 429 -0.61 -19.67 0.21
C GLY A 429 0.46 -20.12 1.20
N GLU A 430 0.60 -19.43 2.33
CA GLU A 430 1.55 -19.78 3.38
C GLU A 430 1.23 -21.11 4.07
N LYS A 431 -0.06 -21.37 4.34
CA LYS A 431 -0.50 -22.67 4.91
C LYS A 431 -0.22 -23.84 3.95
N LEU A 432 -0.40 -23.63 2.65
CA LEU A 432 -0.07 -24.64 1.64
C LEU A 432 1.43 -24.92 1.59
N LEU A 433 2.26 -23.89 1.55
CA LEU A 433 3.73 -24.02 1.54
C LEU A 433 4.29 -24.71 2.79
N LYS A 434 3.62 -24.57 3.95
CA LYS A 434 4.01 -25.28 5.19
C LYS A 434 3.57 -26.75 5.24
N LYS A 435 2.56 -27.12 4.44
CA LYS A 435 2.04 -28.51 4.43
C LYS A 435 2.75 -29.41 3.42
N TYR A 436 3.38 -28.82 2.41
CA TYR A 436 4.13 -29.50 1.35
C TYR A 436 5.61 -29.11 1.40
#